data_044aba02cb7d2daf1caf43af76369705
#
_entry.id   044aba02cb7d2daf1caf43af76369705
#
_cell.length_a   1.000
_cell.length_b   1.000
_cell.length_c   1.000
_cell.angle_alpha   90.00
_cell.angle_beta   90.00
_cell.angle_gamma   90.00
#
_symmetry.space_group_name_H-M   'P 1'
#
loop_
_entity.id
_entity.type
_entity.pdbx_description
1 polymer ?
#
loop_
_entity_poly.entity_id
_entity_poly.type
_entity_poly.pdbx_seq_one_letter_code
_entity_poly.pdbx_strand_id
1 'polypeptide(L)'
;NATCVRVPVRYGHSVSVTVKLKKPVNDREEIIEVFKQSPDVILRDNILHQEYPMPSYLAHQDEVFVGRVRKDLFEENVVHFWVVADNILKGAALNSVQIAYYMHRHGLLGD
;
A
#
# COMPACT_ATOMS: atom_id res chain seq x y z
N ASN A 1 10.74 11.99 4.54
CA ASN A 1 9.94 13.16 4.95
C ASN A 1 8.46 12.83 4.80
N ALA A 2 7.64 13.32 5.72
CA ALA A 2 6.20 13.18 5.66
C ALA A 2 5.55 14.58 5.68
N THR A 3 4.53 14.75 4.83
CA THR A 3 3.64 15.91 4.89
C THR A 3 2.23 15.38 5.10
N CYS A 4 1.64 15.75 6.23
CA CYS A 4 0.32 15.27 6.63
C CYS A 4 -0.71 16.37 6.42
N VAL A 5 -1.85 16.00 5.83
CA VAL A 5 -2.96 16.92 5.61
C VAL A 5 -4.27 16.30 6.12
N ARG A 6 -5.20 17.14 6.54
CA ARG A 6 -6.57 16.75 6.83
C ARG A 6 -7.44 17.00 5.61
N VAL A 7 -8.11 15.99 5.13
CA VAL A 7 -9.00 16.05 3.97
C VAL A 7 -10.42 15.60 4.35
N PRO A 8 -11.47 16.09 3.68
CA PRO A 8 -12.86 15.81 4.04
C PRO A 8 -13.32 14.44 3.51
N VAL A 9 -12.62 13.38 3.86
CA VAL A 9 -13.05 11.99 3.63
C VAL A 9 -13.64 11.41 4.90
N ARG A 10 -14.67 10.59 4.78
CA ARG A 10 -15.39 10.04 5.92
C ARG A 10 -14.60 8.90 6.58
N TYR A 11 -14.00 8.04 5.80
CA TYR A 11 -13.25 6.86 6.24
C TYR A 11 -11.97 6.71 5.42
N GLY A 12 -10.99 6.03 6.00
CA GLY A 12 -9.77 5.64 5.33
C GLY A 12 -8.66 6.68 5.35
N HIS A 13 -7.44 6.19 5.23
CA HIS A 13 -6.25 6.98 5.00
C HIS A 13 -5.73 6.76 3.59
N SER A 14 -5.17 7.80 3.03
CA SER A 14 -4.49 7.74 1.74
C SER A 14 -3.08 8.25 1.87
N VAL A 15 -2.13 7.59 1.23
CA VAL A 15 -0.72 7.96 1.29
C VAL A 15 -0.13 8.00 -0.11
N SER A 16 0.47 9.13 -0.47
CA SER A 16 1.33 9.21 -1.65
C SER A 16 2.75 8.80 -1.22
N VAL A 17 3.26 7.75 -1.82
CA VAL A 17 4.54 7.15 -1.44
C VAL A 17 5.55 7.35 -2.54
N THR A 18 6.75 7.78 -2.15
CA THR A 18 7.95 7.79 -2.99
C THR A 18 9.02 6.96 -2.30
N VAL A 19 9.53 5.96 -2.97
CA VAL A 19 10.56 5.06 -2.44
C VAL A 19 11.78 5.07 -3.34
N LYS A 20 12.95 5.30 -2.74
CA LYS A 20 14.23 5.11 -3.40
C LYS A 20 14.77 3.73 -3.06
N LEU A 21 14.87 2.89 -4.05
CA LEU A 21 15.35 1.51 -3.94
C LEU A 21 16.87 1.45 -4.00
N LYS A 22 17.45 0.35 -3.52
CA LYS A 22 18.91 0.12 -3.61
C LYS A 22 19.38 -0.17 -5.03
N LYS A 23 18.50 -0.69 -5.88
CA LYS A 23 18.79 -1.06 -7.27
C LYS A 23 17.80 -0.38 -8.21
N PRO A 24 18.21 -0.10 -9.44
CA PRO A 24 17.27 0.33 -10.49
C PRO A 24 16.15 -0.67 -10.71
N VAL A 25 15.04 -0.18 -11.19
CA VAL A 25 13.87 -0.96 -11.62
C VAL A 25 13.80 -0.89 -13.15
N ASN A 26 13.68 -2.04 -13.81
CA ASN A 26 13.66 -2.09 -15.26
C ASN A 26 12.38 -1.45 -15.82
N ASP A 27 11.24 -1.93 -15.36
CA ASP A 27 9.94 -1.46 -15.82
C ASP A 27 8.90 -1.39 -14.68
N ARG A 28 7.72 -0.90 -15.01
CA ARG A 28 6.59 -0.80 -14.08
C ARG A 28 6.06 -2.18 -13.68
N GLU A 29 6.09 -3.12 -14.58
CA GLU A 29 5.55 -4.47 -14.41
C GLU A 29 6.29 -5.24 -13.33
N GLU A 30 7.59 -5.02 -13.17
CA GLU A 30 8.38 -5.58 -12.06
C GLU A 30 7.81 -5.17 -10.69
N ILE A 31 7.44 -3.90 -10.55
CA ILE A 31 6.85 -3.37 -9.31
C ILE A 31 5.43 -3.93 -9.09
N ILE A 32 4.66 -4.03 -10.18
CA ILE A 32 3.30 -4.57 -10.17
C ILE A 32 3.30 -6.02 -9.66
N GLU A 33 4.22 -6.84 -10.13
CA GLU A 33 4.33 -8.24 -9.70
C GLU A 33 4.67 -8.36 -8.21
N VAL A 34 5.52 -7.49 -7.68
CA VAL A 34 5.79 -7.44 -6.24
C VAL A 34 4.53 -7.18 -5.44
N PHE A 35 3.70 -6.24 -5.85
CA PHE A 35 2.44 -5.96 -5.15
C PHE A 35 1.43 -7.09 -5.27
N LYS A 36 1.30 -7.72 -6.44
CA LYS A 36 0.41 -8.88 -6.64
C LYS A 36 0.76 -10.07 -5.76
N GLN A 37 2.04 -10.26 -5.46
CA GLN A 37 2.53 -11.35 -4.62
C GLN A 37 2.53 -11.00 -3.12
N SER A 38 2.27 -9.74 -2.77
CA SER A 38 2.27 -9.29 -1.38
C SER A 38 0.99 -9.72 -0.66
N PRO A 39 1.08 -10.37 0.50
CA PRO A 39 -0.10 -10.74 1.28
C PRO A 39 -0.82 -9.49 1.77
N ASP A 40 -2.14 -9.55 1.86
CA ASP A 40 -3.03 -8.48 2.33
C ASP A 40 -2.93 -7.17 1.52
N VAL A 41 -2.36 -7.22 0.33
CA VAL A 41 -2.30 -6.09 -0.62
C VAL A 41 -3.12 -6.40 -1.85
N ILE A 42 -4.02 -5.51 -2.20
CA ILE A 42 -4.82 -5.59 -3.43
C ILE A 42 -4.36 -4.48 -4.38
N LEU A 43 -3.94 -4.89 -5.57
CA LEU A 43 -3.59 -3.95 -6.63
C LEU A 43 -4.87 -3.48 -7.35
N ARG A 44 -5.10 -2.18 -7.33
CA ARG A 44 -6.14 -1.47 -8.07
C ARG A 44 -5.49 -0.43 -8.96
N ASP A 45 -5.00 -0.87 -10.11
CA ASP A 45 -4.18 -0.01 -10.99
C ASP A 45 -4.37 -0.35 -12.46
N ASN A 46 -5.42 0.17 -13.05
CA ASN A 46 -5.68 0.05 -14.48
C ASN A 46 -5.75 1.43 -15.13
N ILE A 47 -4.71 1.77 -15.88
CA ILE A 47 -4.58 3.08 -16.51
C ILE A 47 -5.66 3.30 -17.58
N LEU A 48 -5.96 2.27 -18.36
CA LEU A 48 -6.93 2.37 -19.46
C LEU A 48 -8.36 2.60 -18.96
N HIS A 49 -8.70 2.00 -17.83
CA HIS A 49 -10.02 2.14 -17.21
C HIS A 49 -10.05 3.18 -16.09
N GLN A 50 -8.97 3.93 -15.90
CA GLN A 50 -8.82 4.93 -14.84
C GLN A 50 -9.12 4.36 -13.45
N GLU A 51 -8.77 3.08 -13.23
CA GLU A 51 -8.96 2.40 -11.96
C GLU A 51 -7.80 2.70 -11.02
N TYR A 52 -8.12 3.19 -9.83
CA TYR A 52 -7.17 3.48 -8.75
C TYR A 52 -7.88 3.46 -7.39
N PRO A 53 -7.17 3.24 -6.28
CA PRO A 53 -7.79 3.18 -4.97
C PRO A 53 -8.34 4.55 -4.54
N MET A 54 -9.59 4.55 -4.05
CA MET A 54 -10.23 5.72 -3.47
C MET A 54 -10.87 5.37 -2.12
N PRO A 55 -10.69 6.21 -1.07
CA PRO A 55 -11.23 5.92 0.26
C PRO A 55 -12.74 5.66 0.30
N SER A 56 -13.50 6.35 -0.57
CA SER A 56 -14.96 6.23 -0.64
C SER A 56 -15.47 4.83 -1.00
N TYR A 57 -14.66 4.01 -1.69
CA TYR A 57 -15.05 2.67 -2.13
C TYR A 57 -14.38 1.55 -1.31
N LEU A 58 -13.43 1.90 -0.45
CA LEU A 58 -12.58 0.93 0.23
C LEU A 58 -12.76 0.94 1.75
N ALA A 59 -13.76 1.66 2.24
CA ALA A 59 -14.13 1.64 3.65
C ALA A 59 -14.60 0.24 4.07
N HIS A 60 -14.25 -0.15 5.30
CA HIS A 60 -14.60 -1.43 5.91
C HIS A 60 -14.01 -2.67 5.23
N GLN A 61 -12.91 -2.51 4.50
CA GLN A 61 -12.14 -3.62 3.95
C GLN A 61 -10.84 -3.80 4.74
N ASP A 62 -10.42 -5.07 4.87
CA ASP A 62 -9.30 -5.46 5.71
C ASP A 62 -7.94 -5.27 5.02
N GLU A 63 -7.95 -5.17 3.70
CA GLU A 63 -6.75 -5.13 2.87
C GLU A 63 -6.22 -3.70 2.71
N VAL A 64 -4.99 -3.63 2.25
CA VAL A 64 -4.35 -2.41 1.77
C VAL A 64 -4.46 -2.37 0.24
N PHE A 65 -4.94 -1.28 -0.29
CA PHE A 65 -5.10 -1.09 -1.73
C PHE A 65 -3.99 -0.20 -2.27
N VAL A 66 -3.34 -0.68 -3.32
CA VAL A 66 -2.24 0.02 -3.99
C VAL A 66 -2.59 0.30 -5.44
N GLY A 67 -2.24 1.46 -5.91
CA GLY A 67 -2.41 1.83 -7.32
C GLY A 67 -1.58 3.04 -7.70
N ARG A 68 -1.75 3.51 -8.93
CA ARG A 68 -0.97 4.62 -9.49
C ARG A 68 0.53 4.34 -9.46
N VAL A 69 0.91 3.07 -9.63
CA VAL A 69 2.29 2.62 -9.62
C VAL A 69 3.02 3.15 -10.85
N ARG A 70 4.16 3.77 -10.64
CA ARG A 70 4.98 4.33 -11.71
C ARG A 70 6.44 4.47 -11.31
N LYS A 71 7.33 4.40 -12.27
CA LYS A 71 8.73 4.80 -12.09
C LYS A 71 8.83 6.32 -12.05
N ASP A 72 9.88 6.80 -11.43
CA ASP A 72 10.27 8.20 -11.55
C ASP A 72 10.74 8.51 -12.98
N LEU A 73 10.61 9.77 -13.40
CA LEU A 73 10.98 10.20 -14.75
C LEU A 73 12.50 10.39 -14.92
N PHE A 74 13.23 10.58 -13.84
CA PHE A 74 14.63 10.97 -13.86
C PHE A 74 15.53 9.98 -13.11
N GLU A 75 15.02 9.37 -12.03
CA GLU A 75 15.77 8.43 -11.20
C GLU A 75 15.30 6.98 -11.43
N GLU A 76 16.19 6.15 -11.98
CA GLU A 76 15.86 4.76 -12.35
C GLU A 76 15.51 3.85 -11.16
N ASN A 77 15.94 4.22 -9.96
CA ASN A 77 15.71 3.46 -8.73
C ASN A 77 14.63 4.09 -7.83
N VAL A 78 13.87 5.05 -8.33
CA VAL A 78 12.77 5.66 -7.59
C VAL A 78 11.42 5.24 -8.18
N VAL A 79 10.53 4.87 -7.30
CA VAL A 79 9.16 4.47 -7.64
C VAL A 79 8.16 5.25 -6.82
N HIS A 80 7.00 5.50 -7.42
CA HIS A 80 5.88 6.18 -6.78
C HIS A 80 4.64 5.29 -6.84
N PHE A 81 3.85 5.34 -5.78
CA PHE A 81 2.56 4.67 -5.76
C PHE A 81 1.62 5.33 -4.74
N TRP A 82 0.35 5.02 -4.87
CA TRP A 82 -0.72 5.50 -4.02
C TRP A 82 -1.28 4.35 -3.20
N VAL A 83 -1.47 4.56 -1.92
CA VAL A 83 -1.96 3.57 -0.97
C VAL A 83 -3.22 4.08 -0.30
N VAL A 84 -4.22 3.22 -0.19
CA VAL A 84 -5.45 3.48 0.57
C VAL A 84 -5.75 2.29 1.47
N ALA A 85 -6.12 2.56 2.71
CA ALA A 85 -6.55 1.53 3.66
C ALA A 85 -7.57 2.11 4.65
N ASP A 86 -8.42 1.24 5.21
CA ASP A 86 -9.26 1.62 6.34
C ASP A 86 -8.40 1.85 7.58
N ASN A 87 -8.46 3.05 8.13
CA ASN A 87 -7.63 3.46 9.25
C ASN A 87 -8.06 2.83 10.59
N ILE A 88 -9.30 2.40 10.72
CA ILE A 88 -9.81 1.74 11.92
C ILE A 88 -9.40 0.27 11.93
N LEU A 89 -9.43 -0.38 10.77
CA LEU A 89 -9.07 -1.78 10.61
C LEU A 89 -7.56 -1.94 10.45
N LYS A 90 -7.05 -1.73 9.25
CA LYS A 90 -5.63 -1.97 8.93
C LYS A 90 -4.68 -0.99 9.62
N GLY A 91 -5.12 0.23 9.86
CA GLY A 91 -4.31 1.23 10.58
C GLY A 91 -4.27 1.05 12.10
N ALA A 92 -5.12 0.21 12.68
CA ALA A 92 -5.25 0.04 14.13
C ALA A 92 -5.54 -1.40 14.55
N ALA A 93 -6.80 -1.75 14.76
CA ALA A 93 -7.20 -2.99 15.43
C ALA A 93 -6.77 -4.26 14.67
N LEU A 94 -7.10 -4.36 13.39
CA LEU A 94 -6.79 -5.54 12.58
C LEU A 94 -5.28 -5.74 12.43
N ASN A 95 -4.54 -4.68 12.19
CA ASN A 95 -3.09 -4.76 12.01
C ASN A 95 -2.39 -5.30 13.27
N SER A 96 -2.84 -4.90 14.45
CA SER A 96 -2.30 -5.41 15.71
C SER A 96 -2.52 -6.92 15.85
N VAL A 97 -3.71 -7.41 15.51
CA VAL A 97 -4.03 -8.85 15.53
C VAL A 97 -3.19 -9.61 14.49
N GLN A 98 -3.06 -9.07 13.29
CA GLN A 98 -2.25 -9.69 12.23
C GLN A 98 -0.77 -9.79 12.59
N ILE A 99 -0.21 -8.76 13.24
CA ILE A 99 1.18 -8.80 13.74
C ILE A 99 1.32 -9.90 14.79
N ALA A 100 0.45 -9.96 15.78
CA ALA A 100 0.48 -10.99 16.82
C ALA A 100 0.37 -12.40 16.22
N TYR A 101 -0.54 -12.59 15.27
CA TYR A 101 -0.72 -13.86 14.56
C TYR A 101 0.52 -14.25 13.75
N TYR A 102 1.11 -13.30 13.04
CA TYR A 102 2.36 -13.51 12.30
C TYR A 102 3.49 -13.95 13.24
N MET A 103 3.67 -13.22 14.35
CA MET A 103 4.69 -13.53 15.34
C MET A 103 4.50 -14.93 15.93
N HIS A 104 3.26 -15.29 16.27
CA HIS A 104 2.93 -16.62 16.77
C HIS A 104 3.30 -17.72 15.75
N ARG A 105 2.86 -17.57 14.50
CA ARG A 105 3.15 -18.57 13.44
C ARG A 105 4.63 -18.75 13.14
N HIS A 106 5.44 -17.74 13.36
CA HIS A 106 6.88 -17.76 13.08
C HIS A 106 7.75 -17.97 14.33
N GLY A 107 7.13 -18.29 15.48
CA GLY A 107 7.84 -18.53 16.73
C GLY A 107 8.60 -17.32 17.26
N LEU A 108 8.09 -16.12 16.97
CA LEU A 108 8.71 -14.86 17.39
C LEU A 108 8.18 -14.34 18.74
N LEU A 109 7.12 -14.97 19.26
CA LEU A 109 6.68 -14.78 20.63
C LEU A 109 7.51 -15.74 21.48
N GLY A 110 8.33 -15.19 22.38
CA GLY A 110 9.08 -16.03 23.35
C GLY A 110 8.12 -16.87 24.20
N ASP A 111 8.64 -17.98 24.71
CA ASP A 111 7.92 -18.85 25.66
C ASP A 111 7.52 -18.10 26.94
#